data_e142a0da632a8dbd70aef7a655e7416f
#
_entry.id   e142a0da632a8dbd70aef7a655e7416f
#
_cell.length_a   1.000
_cell.length_b   1.000
_cell.length_c   1.000
_cell.angle_alpha   90.00
_cell.angle_beta   90.00
_cell.angle_gamma   90.00
#
_symmetry.space_group_name_H-M   'P 1'
#
loop_
_entity.id
_entity.type
_entity.pdbx_description
1 polymer ?
#
loop_
_entity_poly.entity_id
_entity_poly.type
_entity_poly.pdbx_seq_one_letter_code
_entity_poly.pdbx_strand_id
1 'polypeptide(L)'
;MVSFHFRPVGRARTGLVLAGLAANLLFTPPADAQQGGKKQTLLLVSYAVTKAAYDKIIPRFEAEWKKKTGQEVDIKASYGGSGSQTRAVIDGLEADVVGLAMSADVLKLQEKGLIKPGWEKELPNNAVATNSTVAVFVRAGNPKKINGWADLDNKNVDNVLANPKTSGGARWNFLALWGAIFKTGGNEAKARSFITGVYKNADVLPKDAREATDTFVKRKQGDVLLNWETEAILARKTGEWTVPYKVFSPNVLTEMPIAVVDKNVDKKGTRKAAEAFAKYLYTPTAQKIFADSGFRPVTPAGKAYAKGKFPSATFFRVGDFGGWASVDKKFFGKGALWDQIFAKAR
;
A
#
# COMPACT_ATOMS: atom_id res chain seq x y z
N MET A 1 91.84 -27.07 -23.93
CA MET A 1 92.96 -27.57 -23.11
C MET A 1 92.36 -28.02 -21.80
N VAL A 2 92.23 -29.37 -21.66
CA VAL A 2 93.04 -30.20 -20.76
C VAL A 2 92.90 -29.74 -19.30
N SER A 3 92.52 -30.54 -18.31
CA SER A 3 92.65 -31.99 -18.06
C SER A 3 92.05 -32.26 -16.68
N PHE A 4 91.36 -33.35 -16.51
CA PHE A 4 91.55 -34.41 -15.49
C PHE A 4 91.84 -33.98 -14.03
N HIS A 5 91.41 -34.62 -12.94
CA HIS A 5 91.30 -36.01 -12.55
C HIS A 5 90.65 -36.20 -11.19
N PHE A 6 89.89 -37.29 -11.07
CA PHE A 6 89.83 -38.37 -10.07
C PHE A 6 89.37 -38.15 -8.60
N ARG A 7 88.51 -39.04 -8.26
CA ARG A 7 87.96 -39.67 -7.04
C ARG A 7 89.04 -40.04 -5.96
N PRO A 8 88.62 -40.46 -4.73
CA PRO A 8 87.63 -41.50 -4.39
C PRO A 8 86.92 -41.39 -3.03
N VAL A 9 85.79 -42.05 -2.96
CA VAL A 9 85.28 -43.10 -1.97
C VAL A 9 85.46 -42.89 -0.47
N GLY A 10 84.44 -42.87 0.29
CA GLY A 10 84.42 -43.12 1.74
C GLY A 10 83.01 -43.38 2.26
N ARG A 11 82.85 -44.56 2.86
CA ARG A 11 81.62 -45.29 3.29
C ARG A 11 80.77 -44.63 4.34
N ALA A 12 79.49 -44.81 4.16
CA ALA A 12 78.37 -45.23 5.06
C ALA A 12 78.42 -44.89 6.56
N ARG A 13 77.33 -44.21 7.02
CA ARG A 13 76.61 -44.63 8.28
C ARG A 13 75.16 -44.17 8.19
N THR A 14 74.28 -45.19 8.42
CA THR A 14 72.86 -45.14 8.54
C THR A 14 72.45 -44.28 9.70
N GLY A 15 71.56 -43.30 9.42
CA GLY A 15 70.83 -42.56 10.44
C GLY A 15 69.42 -42.33 9.98
N LEU A 16 68.45 -43.09 10.59
CA LEU A 16 67.06 -42.96 10.38
C LEU A 16 66.56 -41.65 10.99
N VAL A 17 66.13 -40.70 10.18
CA VAL A 17 65.37 -39.49 10.67
C VAL A 17 63.95 -39.55 10.14
N LEU A 18 63.01 -39.80 11.07
CA LEU A 18 61.59 -39.67 10.82
C LEU A 18 61.28 -38.17 10.57
N ALA A 19 61.00 -37.81 9.33
CA ALA A 19 60.43 -36.53 8.98
C ALA A 19 58.90 -36.57 9.11
N GLY A 20 58.39 -36.01 10.21
CA GLY A 20 56.93 -35.78 10.37
C GLY A 20 56.47 -34.79 9.33
N LEU A 21 55.58 -35.20 8.43
CA LEU A 21 54.77 -34.29 7.60
C LEU A 21 53.72 -33.62 8.47
N ALA A 22 53.99 -32.37 8.87
CA ALA A 22 52.96 -31.47 9.36
C ALA A 22 52.10 -31.01 8.15
N ALA A 23 50.95 -31.63 7.95
CA ALA A 23 49.95 -31.13 7.03
C ALA A 23 49.34 -29.83 7.59
N ASN A 24 49.80 -28.69 7.13
CA ASN A 24 49.11 -27.42 7.32
C ASN A 24 47.79 -27.45 6.53
N LEU A 25 46.71 -27.87 7.18
CA LEU A 25 45.37 -27.63 6.70
C LEU A 25 45.11 -26.11 6.75
N LEU A 26 45.37 -25.44 5.63
CA LEU A 26 44.87 -24.10 5.38
C LEU A 26 43.34 -24.19 5.37
N PHE A 27 42.73 -23.87 6.51
CA PHE A 27 41.30 -23.55 6.59
C PHE A 27 41.10 -22.27 5.79
N THR A 28 40.79 -22.36 4.52
CA THR A 28 40.22 -21.27 3.75
C THR A 28 38.75 -21.14 4.24
N PRO A 29 38.40 -20.04 4.90
CA PRO A 29 36.98 -19.79 5.18
C PRO A 29 36.23 -19.69 3.85
N PRO A 30 34.97 -20.18 3.78
CA PRO A 30 34.19 -20.08 2.56
C PRO A 30 34.11 -18.64 2.10
N ALA A 31 34.39 -18.41 0.82
CA ALA A 31 34.49 -17.09 0.17
C ALA A 31 33.11 -16.36 0.05
N ASP A 32 32.09 -16.79 0.77
CA ASP A 32 30.73 -16.23 0.72
C ASP A 32 30.41 -15.18 1.81
N ALA A 33 31.39 -14.79 2.62
CA ALA A 33 31.12 -13.95 3.79
C ALA A 33 31.46 -12.45 3.62
N GLN A 34 31.79 -11.96 2.41
CA GLN A 34 32.11 -10.52 2.24
C GLN A 34 31.76 -9.98 0.84
N GLN A 35 30.49 -10.09 0.43
CA GLN A 35 29.93 -9.15 -0.52
C GLN A 35 29.07 -8.15 0.26
N GLY A 36 29.72 -7.12 0.77
CA GLY A 36 29.07 -5.85 1.08
C GLY A 36 28.49 -5.31 -0.23
N GLY A 37 27.30 -5.79 -0.61
CA GLY A 37 26.66 -5.45 -1.87
C GLY A 37 26.45 -3.94 -1.97
N LYS A 38 26.63 -3.37 -3.17
CA LYS A 38 26.29 -1.97 -3.47
C LYS A 38 24.91 -1.65 -2.90
N LYS A 39 24.80 -0.49 -2.25
CA LYS A 39 23.53 0.06 -1.78
C LYS A 39 22.50 0.00 -2.91
N GLN A 40 21.37 -0.67 -2.68
CA GLN A 40 20.28 -0.72 -3.65
C GLN A 40 19.27 0.39 -3.38
N THR A 41 18.76 1.01 -4.42
CA THR A 41 17.64 1.98 -4.31
C THR A 41 16.38 1.35 -4.87
N LEU A 42 15.33 1.31 -4.04
CA LEU A 42 13.98 0.91 -4.42
C LEU A 42 13.09 2.14 -4.50
N LEU A 43 12.07 2.08 -5.36
CA LEU A 43 10.99 3.06 -5.40
C LEU A 43 9.67 2.41 -5.00
N LEU A 44 9.11 2.86 -3.90
CA LEU A 44 7.73 2.59 -3.50
C LEU A 44 6.83 3.65 -4.12
N VAL A 45 5.81 3.23 -4.87
CA VAL A 45 4.75 4.13 -5.36
C VAL A 45 3.45 3.82 -4.63
N SER A 46 2.89 4.81 -3.93
CA SER A 46 1.71 4.58 -3.09
C SER A 46 0.74 5.77 -3.10
N TYR A 47 -0.46 5.56 -2.58
CA TYR A 47 -1.42 6.65 -2.45
C TYR A 47 -1.14 7.50 -1.18
N ALA A 48 -1.55 8.77 -1.24
CA ALA A 48 -1.11 9.81 -0.30
C ALA A 48 -1.35 9.47 1.19
N VAL A 49 -2.46 8.80 1.51
CA VAL A 49 -2.87 8.53 2.90
C VAL A 49 -1.91 7.57 3.62
N THR A 50 -1.17 6.73 2.88
CA THR A 50 -0.24 5.76 3.47
C THR A 50 1.08 6.37 3.93
N LYS A 51 1.39 7.60 3.52
CA LYS A 51 2.68 8.24 3.77
C LYS A 51 3.12 8.14 5.23
N ALA A 52 2.25 8.50 6.17
CA ALA A 52 2.58 8.51 7.59
C ALA A 52 2.91 7.12 8.18
N ALA A 53 2.36 6.05 7.59
CA ALA A 53 2.70 4.68 7.95
C ALA A 53 4.05 4.28 7.34
N TYR A 54 4.25 4.51 6.05
CA TYR A 54 5.48 4.14 5.36
C TYR A 54 6.71 4.93 5.85
N ASP A 55 6.57 6.20 6.24
CA ASP A 55 7.65 6.98 6.85
C ASP A 55 8.20 6.33 8.14
N LYS A 56 7.40 5.47 8.79
CA LYS A 56 7.81 4.72 10.00
C LYS A 56 8.21 3.27 9.70
N ILE A 57 7.63 2.66 8.66
CA ILE A 57 7.89 1.27 8.25
C ILE A 57 9.22 1.17 7.52
N ILE A 58 9.47 2.06 6.56
CA ILE A 58 10.65 2.03 5.69
C ILE A 58 11.95 2.00 6.49
N PRO A 59 12.24 2.93 7.41
CA PRO A 59 13.50 2.91 8.15
C PRO A 59 13.70 1.64 8.99
N ARG A 60 12.62 1.04 9.48
CA ARG A 60 12.69 -0.22 10.24
C ARG A 60 13.02 -1.41 9.35
N PHE A 61 12.42 -1.47 8.17
CA PHE A 61 12.76 -2.48 7.19
C PHE A 61 14.22 -2.35 6.74
N GLU A 62 14.67 -1.15 6.40
CA GLU A 62 16.05 -0.89 5.95
C GLU A 62 17.08 -1.34 6.99
N ALA A 63 16.85 -1.01 8.26
CA ALA A 63 17.70 -1.43 9.37
C ALA A 63 17.72 -2.96 9.56
N GLU A 64 16.53 -3.59 9.51
CA GLU A 64 16.39 -5.04 9.66
C GLU A 64 17.01 -5.79 8.45
N TRP A 65 16.79 -5.28 7.23
CA TRP A 65 17.38 -5.83 6.02
C TRP A 65 18.90 -5.80 6.08
N LYS A 66 19.49 -4.65 6.43
CA LYS A 66 20.94 -4.50 6.60
C LYS A 66 21.48 -5.46 7.65
N LYS A 67 20.81 -5.56 8.81
CA LYS A 67 21.21 -6.50 9.87
C LYS A 67 21.19 -7.96 9.42
N LYS A 68 20.17 -8.35 8.62
CA LYS A 68 19.95 -9.73 8.18
C LYS A 68 20.82 -10.14 7.01
N THR A 69 21.12 -9.23 6.11
CA THR A 69 21.75 -9.55 4.81
C THR A 69 23.13 -8.92 4.62
N GLY A 70 23.50 -7.95 5.46
CA GLY A 70 24.68 -7.10 5.23
C GLY A 70 24.50 -6.06 4.12
N GLN A 71 23.41 -6.13 3.35
CA GLN A 71 23.17 -5.23 2.21
C GLN A 71 22.39 -3.99 2.66
N GLU A 72 22.82 -2.83 2.20
CA GLU A 72 22.09 -1.59 2.37
C GLU A 72 20.99 -1.44 1.29
N VAL A 73 19.80 -1.04 1.71
CA VAL A 73 18.73 -0.63 0.83
C VAL A 73 18.27 0.78 1.20
N ASP A 74 17.85 1.56 0.21
CA ASP A 74 17.32 2.91 0.36
C ASP A 74 15.99 2.98 -0.39
N ILE A 75 14.88 3.03 0.34
CA ILE A 75 13.55 3.05 -0.25
C ILE A 75 13.06 4.49 -0.39
N LYS A 76 13.08 4.99 -1.61
CA LYS A 76 12.40 6.23 -1.98
C LYS A 76 10.91 5.98 -2.14
N ALA A 77 10.09 6.99 -1.88
CA ALA A 77 8.66 6.84 -2.01
C ALA A 77 8.02 8.01 -2.76
N SER A 78 7.06 7.69 -3.65
CA SER A 78 6.21 8.65 -4.35
C SER A 78 4.77 8.48 -3.90
N TYR A 79 4.11 9.59 -3.57
CA TYR A 79 2.76 9.60 -3.04
C TYR A 79 1.84 10.54 -3.83
N GLY A 80 0.59 10.13 -4.05
CA GLY A 80 -0.44 10.92 -4.73
C GLY A 80 -1.78 10.21 -4.79
N GLY A 81 -2.68 10.63 -5.64
CA GLY A 81 -3.91 9.88 -5.92
C GLY A 81 -3.60 8.53 -6.56
N SER A 82 -4.21 7.44 -6.08
CA SER A 82 -3.88 6.07 -6.53
C SER A 82 -3.94 5.92 -8.05
N GLY A 83 -5.00 6.39 -8.70
CA GLY A 83 -5.12 6.35 -10.14
C GLY A 83 -4.08 7.22 -10.88
N SER A 84 -3.62 8.31 -10.28
CA SER A 84 -2.54 9.14 -10.83
C SER A 84 -1.19 8.44 -10.71
N GLN A 85 -0.94 7.78 -9.58
CA GLN A 85 0.26 6.98 -9.36
C GLN A 85 0.32 5.77 -10.31
N THR A 86 -0.82 5.10 -10.51
CA THR A 86 -0.92 4.00 -11.49
C THR A 86 -0.55 4.48 -12.90
N ARG A 87 -1.06 5.64 -13.33
CA ARG A 87 -0.70 6.21 -14.62
C ARG A 87 0.78 6.56 -14.70
N ALA A 88 1.36 7.17 -13.68
CA ALA A 88 2.79 7.48 -13.63
C ALA A 88 3.66 6.24 -13.84
N VAL A 89 3.30 5.10 -13.21
CA VAL A 89 4.02 3.83 -13.40
C VAL A 89 3.83 3.28 -14.82
N ILE A 90 2.63 3.37 -15.40
CA ILE A 90 2.35 3.00 -16.80
C ILE A 90 3.18 3.86 -17.76
N ASP A 91 3.30 5.15 -17.48
CA ASP A 91 4.01 6.13 -18.29
C ASP A 91 5.55 6.11 -18.09
N GLY A 92 6.05 5.19 -17.27
CA GLY A 92 7.48 4.91 -17.16
C GLY A 92 8.14 5.23 -15.81
N LEU A 93 7.38 5.60 -14.76
CA LEU A 93 7.94 5.71 -13.41
C LEU A 93 8.35 4.31 -12.93
N GLU A 94 9.65 4.08 -12.77
CA GLU A 94 10.23 2.77 -12.46
C GLU A 94 10.04 2.36 -11.00
N ALA A 95 8.79 2.17 -10.59
CA ALA A 95 8.46 1.63 -9.27
C ALA A 95 8.96 0.19 -9.11
N ASP A 96 9.51 -0.14 -7.94
CA ASP A 96 9.83 -1.53 -7.57
C ASP A 96 8.63 -2.19 -6.87
N VAL A 97 7.94 -1.41 -6.05
CA VAL A 97 6.77 -1.87 -5.29
C VAL A 97 5.67 -0.83 -5.43
N VAL A 98 4.45 -1.29 -5.62
CA VAL A 98 3.26 -0.43 -5.60
C VAL A 98 2.37 -0.81 -4.43
N GLY A 99 1.95 0.18 -3.63
CA GLY A 99 0.95 0.05 -2.57
C GLY A 99 -0.23 0.95 -2.89
N LEU A 100 -1.24 0.42 -3.62
CA LEU A 100 -2.31 1.21 -4.20
C LEU A 100 -3.59 1.15 -3.36
N ALA A 101 -4.54 2.05 -3.63
CA ALA A 101 -5.77 2.12 -2.85
C ALA A 101 -6.78 1.01 -3.18
N MET A 102 -6.58 0.26 -4.27
CA MET A 102 -7.48 -0.80 -4.72
C MET A 102 -6.81 -1.72 -5.75
N SER A 103 -7.25 -2.98 -5.80
CA SER A 103 -6.71 -3.98 -6.74
C SER A 103 -6.96 -3.62 -8.21
N ALA A 104 -8.02 -2.86 -8.53
CA ALA A 104 -8.25 -2.38 -9.90
C ALA A 104 -7.08 -1.56 -10.46
N ASP A 105 -6.37 -0.83 -9.62
CA ASP A 105 -5.22 -0.05 -10.05
C ASP A 105 -3.98 -0.94 -10.29
N VAL A 106 -3.82 -2.02 -9.52
CA VAL A 106 -2.79 -3.05 -9.75
C VAL A 106 -3.08 -3.85 -11.04
N LEU A 107 -4.35 -4.22 -11.27
CA LEU A 107 -4.77 -4.92 -12.49
C LEU A 107 -4.43 -4.13 -13.77
N LYS A 108 -4.52 -2.80 -13.75
CA LYS A 108 -4.09 -1.96 -14.88
C LYS A 108 -2.59 -2.08 -15.17
N LEU A 109 -1.76 -2.22 -14.13
CA LEU A 109 -0.33 -2.47 -14.29
C LEU A 109 -0.07 -3.86 -14.86
N GLN A 110 -0.85 -4.85 -14.43
CA GLN A 110 -0.82 -6.20 -15.00
C GLN A 110 -1.22 -6.20 -16.48
N GLU A 111 -2.31 -5.53 -16.86
CA GLU A 111 -2.75 -5.37 -18.27
C GLU A 111 -1.67 -4.75 -19.15
N LYS A 112 -0.80 -3.92 -18.60
CA LYS A 112 0.35 -3.31 -19.27
C LYS A 112 1.63 -4.18 -19.24
N GLY A 113 1.54 -5.39 -18.69
CA GLY A 113 2.68 -6.31 -18.60
C GLY A 113 3.78 -5.84 -17.63
N LEU A 114 3.47 -4.95 -16.69
CA LEU A 114 4.40 -4.47 -15.68
C LEU A 114 4.43 -5.39 -14.47
N ILE A 115 3.32 -6.02 -14.14
CA ILE A 115 3.11 -6.98 -13.05
C ILE A 115 2.61 -8.29 -13.67
N LYS A 116 3.11 -9.42 -13.20
CA LYS A 116 2.70 -10.75 -13.69
C LYS A 116 1.32 -11.13 -13.15
N PRO A 117 0.53 -11.93 -13.91
CA PRO A 117 -0.70 -12.53 -13.40
C PRO A 117 -0.44 -13.40 -12.17
N GLY A 118 -1.36 -13.36 -11.20
CA GLY A 118 -1.25 -14.15 -9.97
C GLY A 118 -0.56 -13.43 -8.82
N TRP A 119 -0.23 -12.16 -8.96
CA TRP A 119 0.38 -11.32 -7.93
C TRP A 119 -0.38 -11.36 -6.60
N GLU A 120 -1.70 -11.57 -6.62
CA GLU A 120 -2.52 -11.68 -5.42
C GLU A 120 -2.13 -12.88 -4.53
N LYS A 121 -1.50 -13.90 -5.14
CA LYS A 121 -1.10 -15.14 -4.44
C LYS A 121 0.33 -15.10 -3.91
N GLU A 122 1.11 -14.09 -4.27
CA GLU A 122 2.52 -13.96 -3.87
C GLU A 122 2.69 -13.53 -2.42
N LEU A 123 1.65 -12.93 -1.84
CA LEU A 123 1.67 -12.37 -0.49
C LEU A 123 0.45 -12.84 0.32
N PRO A 124 0.54 -12.81 1.67
CA PRO A 124 -0.59 -13.19 2.52
C PRO A 124 -1.85 -12.35 2.26
N ASN A 125 -3.01 -12.88 2.61
CA ASN A 125 -4.30 -12.19 2.57
C ASN A 125 -4.62 -11.62 1.17
N ASN A 126 -4.34 -12.39 0.12
CA ASN A 126 -4.51 -11.98 -1.29
C ASN A 126 -3.79 -10.66 -1.61
N ALA A 127 -2.55 -10.54 -1.13
CA ALA A 127 -1.72 -9.34 -1.27
C ALA A 127 -2.34 -8.05 -0.70
N VAL A 128 -3.35 -8.15 0.16
CA VAL A 128 -3.91 -7.00 0.89
C VAL A 128 -3.07 -6.77 2.14
N ALA A 129 -2.33 -5.67 2.19
CA ALA A 129 -1.42 -5.33 3.28
C ALA A 129 -2.13 -4.72 4.49
N THR A 130 -3.23 -4.00 4.26
CA THR A 130 -4.03 -3.36 5.31
C THR A 130 -5.42 -3.00 4.80
N ASN A 131 -6.33 -2.69 5.72
CA ASN A 131 -7.70 -2.27 5.42
C ASN A 131 -8.00 -0.90 6.03
N SER A 132 -9.10 -0.29 5.56
CA SER A 132 -9.75 0.86 6.19
C SER A 132 -11.26 0.80 5.89
N THR A 133 -11.96 1.90 6.13
CA THR A 133 -13.35 2.07 5.72
C THR A 133 -13.63 3.54 5.41
N VAL A 134 -14.79 3.81 4.86
CA VAL A 134 -15.24 5.18 4.61
C VAL A 134 -15.80 5.77 5.89
N ALA A 135 -15.35 6.95 6.24
CA ALA A 135 -15.85 7.75 7.35
C ALA A 135 -16.52 9.03 6.83
N VAL A 136 -17.54 9.46 7.55
CA VAL A 136 -18.27 10.71 7.32
C VAL A 136 -17.84 11.70 8.40
N PHE A 137 -17.13 12.74 8.00
CA PHE A 137 -16.67 13.81 8.89
C PHE A 137 -17.71 14.93 8.88
N VAL A 138 -18.00 15.47 10.05
CA VAL A 138 -18.99 16.52 10.23
C VAL A 138 -18.39 17.72 10.96
N ARG A 139 -18.97 18.89 10.79
CA ARG A 139 -18.57 20.07 11.56
C ARG A 139 -18.80 19.84 13.05
N ALA A 140 -18.06 20.55 13.90
CA ALA A 140 -18.24 20.50 15.35
C ALA A 140 -19.71 20.79 15.73
N GLY A 141 -20.25 20.00 16.65
CA GLY A 141 -21.66 20.07 17.04
C GLY A 141 -22.64 19.48 16.02
N ASN A 142 -22.18 18.99 14.86
CA ASN A 142 -23.03 18.39 13.80
C ASN A 142 -24.26 19.25 13.44
N PRO A 143 -24.08 20.51 13.03
CA PRO A 143 -25.20 21.46 12.82
C PRO A 143 -26.17 21.02 11.73
N LYS A 144 -25.72 20.20 10.77
CA LYS A 144 -26.56 19.61 9.71
C LYS A 144 -27.24 18.31 10.12
N LYS A 145 -27.08 17.86 11.37
CA LYS A 145 -27.69 16.64 11.93
C LYS A 145 -27.45 15.39 11.10
N ILE A 146 -26.23 15.23 10.59
CA ILE A 146 -25.82 14.07 9.80
C ILE A 146 -25.71 12.83 10.69
N ASN A 147 -26.62 11.87 10.57
CA ASN A 147 -26.73 10.67 11.40
C ASN A 147 -26.74 9.36 10.61
N GLY A 148 -26.90 9.43 9.29
CA GLY A 148 -26.90 8.28 8.39
C GLY A 148 -26.51 8.64 6.97
N TRP A 149 -26.40 7.62 6.12
CA TRP A 149 -26.07 7.81 4.71
C TRP A 149 -27.09 8.70 3.97
N ALA A 150 -28.38 8.54 4.28
CA ALA A 150 -29.44 9.28 3.61
C ALA A 150 -29.36 10.81 3.80
N ASP A 151 -28.74 11.27 4.89
CA ASP A 151 -28.63 12.70 5.16
C ASP A 151 -27.70 13.43 4.18
N LEU A 152 -26.84 12.68 3.46
CA LEU A 152 -25.88 13.23 2.49
C LEU A 152 -26.56 13.70 1.18
N ASP A 153 -27.78 13.24 0.88
CA ASP A 153 -28.56 13.66 -0.29
C ASP A 153 -29.43 14.91 0.00
N ASN A 154 -29.38 15.41 1.22
CA ASN A 154 -30.13 16.62 1.58
C ASN A 154 -29.52 17.83 0.87
N LYS A 155 -30.34 18.55 0.08
CA LYS A 155 -29.94 19.74 -0.70
C LYS A 155 -29.30 20.89 0.10
N ASN A 156 -29.48 20.87 1.43
CA ASN A 156 -28.90 21.87 2.34
C ASN A 156 -27.56 21.39 2.95
N VAL A 157 -26.99 20.29 2.47
CA VAL A 157 -25.71 19.70 2.93
C VAL A 157 -24.71 19.82 1.79
N ASP A 158 -23.65 20.56 2.01
CA ASP A 158 -22.53 20.64 1.06
C ASP A 158 -21.52 19.52 1.34
N ASN A 159 -21.35 18.62 0.37
CA ASN A 159 -20.49 17.45 0.48
C ASN A 159 -19.11 17.70 -0.14
N VAL A 160 -18.06 17.30 0.54
CA VAL A 160 -16.71 17.25 0.00
C VAL A 160 -16.35 15.77 -0.24
N LEU A 161 -16.06 15.43 -1.49
CA LEU A 161 -15.63 14.11 -1.92
C LEU A 161 -14.52 14.26 -2.97
N ALA A 162 -13.51 13.40 -2.93
CA ALA A 162 -12.49 13.39 -3.99
C ALA A 162 -13.06 12.87 -5.32
N ASN A 163 -12.36 13.18 -6.42
CA ASN A 163 -12.77 12.79 -7.77
C ASN A 163 -12.45 11.31 -8.05
N PRO A 164 -13.43 10.45 -8.39
CA PRO A 164 -13.21 9.03 -8.70
C PRO A 164 -12.35 8.76 -9.94
N LYS A 165 -12.13 9.74 -10.81
CA LYS A 165 -11.22 9.57 -11.96
C LYS A 165 -9.74 9.65 -11.58
N THR A 166 -9.41 10.27 -10.43
CA THR A 166 -8.03 10.47 -9.97
C THR A 166 -7.73 9.79 -8.65
N SER A 167 -8.75 9.63 -7.80
CA SER A 167 -8.63 9.12 -6.43
C SER A 167 -9.25 7.73 -6.28
N GLY A 168 -8.44 6.75 -5.85
CA GLY A 168 -8.97 5.45 -5.43
C GLY A 168 -9.87 5.54 -4.19
N GLY A 169 -9.57 6.45 -3.26
CA GLY A 169 -10.42 6.72 -2.11
C GLY A 169 -11.84 7.14 -2.52
N ALA A 170 -11.95 7.98 -3.54
CA ALA A 170 -13.24 8.41 -4.06
C ALA A 170 -14.06 7.26 -4.68
N ARG A 171 -13.40 6.26 -5.28
CA ARG A 171 -14.09 5.05 -5.77
C ARG A 171 -14.64 4.21 -4.62
N TRP A 172 -13.91 4.13 -3.52
CA TRP A 172 -14.40 3.50 -2.30
C TRP A 172 -15.56 4.30 -1.66
N ASN A 173 -15.50 5.65 -1.67
CA ASN A 173 -16.63 6.48 -1.23
C ASN A 173 -17.88 6.20 -2.06
N PHE A 174 -17.73 6.12 -3.39
CA PHE A 174 -18.84 5.77 -4.29
C PHE A 174 -19.41 4.37 -3.96
N LEU A 175 -18.55 3.38 -3.74
CA LEU A 175 -18.99 2.03 -3.37
C LEU A 175 -19.68 1.99 -1.99
N ALA A 176 -19.22 2.80 -1.02
CA ALA A 176 -19.89 2.92 0.27
C ALA A 176 -21.30 3.46 0.11
N LEU A 177 -21.48 4.53 -0.68
CA LEU A 177 -22.79 5.11 -0.97
C LEU A 177 -23.68 4.13 -1.73
N TRP A 178 -23.15 3.44 -2.74
CA TRP A 178 -23.88 2.45 -3.52
C TRP A 178 -24.32 1.27 -2.65
N GLY A 179 -23.38 0.71 -1.90
CA GLY A 179 -23.63 -0.42 -1.02
C GLY A 179 -24.56 -0.10 0.14
N ALA A 180 -24.54 1.13 0.65
CA ALA A 180 -25.47 1.59 1.67
C ALA A 180 -26.94 1.40 1.23
N ILE A 181 -27.26 1.71 -0.02
CA ILE A 181 -28.61 1.53 -0.57
C ILE A 181 -28.90 0.05 -0.86
N PHE A 182 -27.96 -0.67 -1.50
CA PHE A 182 -28.19 -2.08 -1.88
C PHE A 182 -28.31 -3.01 -0.67
N LYS A 183 -27.49 -2.82 0.35
CA LYS A 183 -27.48 -3.67 1.56
C LYS A 183 -28.62 -3.37 2.52
N THR A 184 -29.40 -2.33 2.25
CA THR A 184 -30.63 -1.98 3.00
C THR A 184 -31.93 -2.24 2.20
N GLY A 185 -31.85 -3.09 1.17
CA GLY A 185 -33.01 -3.49 0.36
C GLY A 185 -33.39 -2.52 -0.77
N GLY A 186 -32.50 -1.59 -1.11
CA GLY A 186 -32.67 -0.71 -2.26
C GLY A 186 -32.27 -1.39 -3.58
N ASN A 187 -32.53 -0.71 -4.69
CA ASN A 187 -32.22 -1.16 -6.04
C ASN A 187 -31.33 -0.14 -6.78
N GLU A 188 -30.96 -0.46 -8.01
CA GLU A 188 -30.11 0.39 -8.84
C GLU A 188 -30.67 1.80 -9.06
N ALA A 189 -31.95 1.93 -9.32
CA ALA A 189 -32.58 3.23 -9.55
C ALA A 189 -32.48 4.13 -8.30
N LYS A 190 -32.78 3.56 -7.12
CA LYS A 190 -32.61 4.27 -5.84
C LYS A 190 -31.19 4.66 -5.56
N ALA A 191 -30.22 3.75 -5.81
CA ALA A 191 -28.81 4.03 -5.62
C ALA A 191 -28.32 5.13 -6.58
N ARG A 192 -28.73 5.10 -7.84
CA ARG A 192 -28.43 6.16 -8.83
C ARG A 192 -28.97 7.51 -8.38
N SER A 193 -30.24 7.58 -7.98
CA SER A 193 -30.87 8.83 -7.52
C SER A 193 -30.11 9.40 -6.32
N PHE A 194 -29.90 8.58 -5.29
CA PHE A 194 -29.20 8.96 -4.08
C PHE A 194 -27.79 9.51 -4.36
N ILE A 195 -26.98 8.77 -5.13
CA ILE A 195 -25.62 9.20 -5.45
C ILE A 195 -25.61 10.47 -6.31
N THR A 196 -26.56 10.60 -7.25
CA THR A 196 -26.70 11.83 -8.04
C THR A 196 -26.94 13.03 -7.13
N GLY A 197 -27.82 12.92 -6.13
CA GLY A 197 -28.06 13.97 -5.15
C GLY A 197 -26.83 14.29 -4.31
N VAL A 198 -26.12 13.27 -3.81
CA VAL A 198 -24.88 13.47 -3.05
C VAL A 198 -23.83 14.24 -3.86
N TYR A 199 -23.63 13.91 -5.15
CA TYR A 199 -22.66 14.61 -6.00
C TYR A 199 -23.17 15.94 -6.56
N LYS A 200 -24.48 16.12 -6.64
CA LYS A 200 -25.07 17.43 -6.94
C LYS A 200 -24.81 18.46 -5.83
N ASN A 201 -24.78 17.97 -4.59
CA ASN A 201 -24.46 18.74 -3.39
C ASN A 201 -22.93 18.81 -3.12
N ALA A 202 -22.09 18.58 -4.11
CA ALA A 202 -20.63 18.62 -3.95
C ALA A 202 -20.04 19.63 -4.92
N ASP A 203 -19.83 20.85 -4.49
CA ASP A 203 -19.33 21.95 -5.35
C ASP A 203 -17.91 21.67 -5.85
N VAL A 204 -17.08 21.05 -5.04
CA VAL A 204 -15.68 20.78 -5.33
C VAL A 204 -15.38 19.27 -5.24
N LEU A 205 -14.66 18.75 -6.25
CA LEU A 205 -14.15 17.38 -6.27
C LEU A 205 -12.61 17.40 -6.27
N PRO A 206 -11.95 17.46 -5.10
CA PRO A 206 -10.50 17.42 -4.98
C PRO A 206 -9.89 16.21 -5.68
N LYS A 207 -8.62 16.32 -6.12
CA LYS A 207 -7.95 15.28 -6.91
C LYS A 207 -7.67 14.00 -6.15
N ASP A 208 -7.53 14.08 -4.83
CA ASP A 208 -7.27 12.94 -3.96
C ASP A 208 -7.84 13.14 -2.54
N ALA A 209 -7.72 12.08 -1.72
CA ALA A 209 -8.27 12.07 -0.36
C ALA A 209 -7.61 13.11 0.57
N ARG A 210 -6.30 13.36 0.43
CA ARG A 210 -5.59 14.34 1.25
C ARG A 210 -6.03 15.76 0.90
N GLU A 211 -6.14 16.09 -0.38
CA GLU A 211 -6.66 17.41 -0.80
C GLU A 211 -8.12 17.60 -0.37
N ALA A 212 -8.93 16.55 -0.36
CA ALA A 212 -10.30 16.61 0.18
C ALA A 212 -10.29 16.93 1.69
N THR A 213 -9.39 16.33 2.45
CA THR A 213 -9.18 16.67 3.87
C THR A 213 -8.77 18.14 4.02
N ASP A 214 -7.81 18.62 3.25
CA ASP A 214 -7.35 20.02 3.30
C ASP A 214 -8.46 21.01 2.92
N THR A 215 -9.28 20.66 1.92
CA THR A 215 -10.46 21.45 1.52
C THR A 215 -11.44 21.59 2.69
N PHE A 216 -11.76 20.50 3.35
CA PHE A 216 -12.70 20.50 4.46
C PHE A 216 -12.08 21.15 5.72
N VAL A 217 -10.88 20.71 6.13
CA VAL A 217 -10.30 21.11 7.41
C VAL A 217 -9.66 22.50 7.35
N LYS A 218 -8.78 22.74 6.37
CA LYS A 218 -7.97 23.98 6.28
C LYS A 218 -8.73 25.11 5.60
N ARG A 219 -9.38 24.81 4.45
CA ARG A 219 -10.16 25.82 3.69
C ARG A 219 -11.55 26.04 4.25
N LYS A 220 -12.00 25.17 5.17
CA LYS A 220 -13.32 25.19 5.83
C LYS A 220 -14.51 25.16 4.85
N GLN A 221 -14.32 24.51 3.70
CA GLN A 221 -15.37 24.31 2.70
C GLN A 221 -16.17 23.05 3.01
N GLY A 222 -17.47 23.06 2.67
CA GLY A 222 -18.40 21.95 2.87
C GLY A 222 -18.88 21.76 4.30
N ASP A 223 -19.99 21.06 4.44
CA ASP A 223 -20.60 20.67 5.72
C ASP A 223 -20.13 19.27 6.14
N VAL A 224 -19.88 18.42 5.14
CA VAL A 224 -19.54 17.00 5.30
C VAL A 224 -18.34 16.65 4.40
N LEU A 225 -17.42 15.83 4.92
CA LEU A 225 -16.38 15.22 4.12
C LEU A 225 -16.53 13.70 4.17
N LEU A 226 -16.60 13.05 3.01
CA LEU A 226 -16.43 11.61 2.88
C LEU A 226 -14.97 11.31 2.62
N ASN A 227 -14.34 10.55 3.53
CA ASN A 227 -12.94 10.18 3.38
C ASN A 227 -12.63 8.89 4.15
N TRP A 228 -11.37 8.51 4.20
CA TRP A 228 -10.88 7.38 4.94
C TRP A 228 -10.99 7.60 6.46
N GLU A 229 -11.45 6.59 7.19
CA GLU A 229 -11.34 6.55 8.66
C GLU A 229 -9.92 6.82 9.14
N THR A 230 -8.94 6.34 8.38
CA THR A 230 -7.50 6.55 8.62
C THR A 230 -7.12 8.03 8.78
N GLU A 231 -7.73 8.92 7.99
CA GLU A 231 -7.45 10.37 8.07
C GLU A 231 -7.81 10.94 9.45
N ALA A 232 -8.98 10.57 9.99
CA ALA A 232 -9.43 11.02 11.30
C ALA A 232 -8.53 10.53 12.44
N ILE A 233 -8.20 9.23 12.41
CA ILE A 233 -7.41 8.60 13.45
C ILE A 233 -5.98 9.16 13.45
N LEU A 234 -5.38 9.30 12.27
CA LEU A 234 -4.04 9.84 12.12
C LEU A 234 -3.97 11.29 12.60
N ALA A 235 -4.86 12.14 12.13
CA ALA A 235 -4.88 13.56 12.48
C ALA A 235 -5.08 13.80 13.98
N ARG A 236 -5.99 13.04 14.62
CA ARG A 236 -6.17 13.09 16.08
C ARG A 236 -4.89 12.67 16.82
N LYS A 237 -4.19 11.64 16.32
CA LYS A 237 -2.97 11.14 16.95
C LYS A 237 -1.80 12.10 16.80
N THR A 238 -1.70 12.78 15.67
CA THR A 238 -0.63 13.77 15.41
C THR A 238 -0.93 15.16 15.94
N GLY A 239 -2.15 15.40 16.42
CA GLY A 239 -2.60 16.72 16.85
C GLY A 239 -2.81 17.71 15.68
N GLU A 240 -2.78 17.22 14.41
CA GLU A 240 -2.92 18.08 13.24
C GLU A 240 -4.29 18.75 13.20
N TRP A 241 -5.35 17.98 13.48
CA TRP A 241 -6.71 18.47 13.61
C TRP A 241 -7.60 17.44 14.30
N THR A 242 -8.70 17.93 14.89
CA THR A 242 -9.75 17.08 15.45
C THR A 242 -11.09 17.49 14.88
N VAL A 243 -11.64 16.62 14.05
CA VAL A 243 -12.98 16.78 13.48
C VAL A 243 -13.80 15.55 13.86
N PRO A 244 -15.03 15.72 14.31
CA PRO A 244 -15.93 14.59 14.58
C PRO A 244 -16.15 13.78 13.30
N TYR A 245 -16.11 12.45 13.43
CA TYR A 245 -16.44 11.56 12.33
C TYR A 245 -17.31 10.40 12.78
N LYS A 246 -18.03 9.83 11.85
CA LYS A 246 -18.90 8.67 12.03
C LYS A 246 -18.56 7.60 11.01
N VAL A 247 -18.66 6.33 11.40
CA VAL A 247 -18.62 5.20 10.48
C VAL A 247 -20.04 4.63 10.44
N PHE A 248 -20.75 4.91 9.35
CA PHE A 248 -22.13 4.43 9.20
C PHE A 248 -22.14 2.95 8.80
N SER A 249 -23.25 2.27 9.11
CA SER A 249 -23.49 0.87 8.79
C SER A 249 -24.74 0.76 7.89
N PRO A 250 -24.73 -0.09 6.85
CA PRO A 250 -23.59 -0.87 6.36
C PRO A 250 -22.51 0.00 5.69
N ASN A 251 -21.27 -0.50 5.65
CA ASN A 251 -20.12 0.21 5.06
C ASN A 251 -19.24 -0.73 4.25
N VAL A 252 -18.37 -0.18 3.42
CA VAL A 252 -17.41 -0.98 2.67
C VAL A 252 -16.13 -1.20 3.48
N LEU A 253 -15.66 -2.44 3.56
CA LEU A 253 -14.30 -2.71 4.00
C LEU A 253 -13.37 -2.50 2.81
N THR A 254 -12.54 -1.47 2.89
CA THR A 254 -11.61 -1.13 1.83
C THR A 254 -10.34 -1.96 1.95
N GLU A 255 -9.81 -2.43 0.83
CA GLU A 255 -8.67 -3.35 0.77
C GLU A 255 -7.54 -2.68 -0.01
N MET A 256 -6.37 -2.55 0.65
CA MET A 256 -5.18 -1.89 0.11
C MET A 256 -4.17 -2.93 -0.34
N PRO A 257 -4.09 -3.21 -1.66
CA PRO A 257 -3.14 -4.18 -2.20
C PRO A 257 -1.72 -3.64 -2.20
N ILE A 258 -0.78 -4.57 -2.15
CA ILE A 258 0.65 -4.37 -2.36
C ILE A 258 1.10 -5.34 -3.44
N ALA A 259 1.92 -4.89 -4.38
CA ALA A 259 2.49 -5.74 -5.43
C ALA A 259 3.90 -5.31 -5.81
N VAL A 260 4.72 -6.28 -6.20
CA VAL A 260 6.03 -6.04 -6.81
C VAL A 260 5.84 -5.77 -8.30
N VAL A 261 6.54 -4.79 -8.84
CA VAL A 261 6.48 -4.45 -10.26
C VAL A 261 7.52 -5.26 -11.01
N ASP A 262 7.15 -6.46 -11.45
CA ASP A 262 8.03 -7.49 -12.00
C ASP A 262 9.02 -6.97 -13.04
N LYS A 263 8.50 -6.26 -14.05
CA LYS A 263 9.33 -5.74 -15.14
C LYS A 263 10.45 -4.82 -14.65
N ASN A 264 10.17 -4.00 -13.64
CA ASN A 264 11.12 -3.03 -13.13
C ASN A 264 12.15 -3.68 -12.21
N VAL A 265 11.71 -4.55 -11.29
CA VAL A 265 12.65 -5.22 -10.36
C VAL A 265 13.58 -6.19 -11.09
N ASP A 266 13.13 -6.83 -12.17
CA ASP A 266 13.97 -7.69 -13.01
C ASP A 266 15.01 -6.84 -13.77
N LYS A 267 14.59 -5.71 -14.38
CA LYS A 267 15.49 -4.75 -15.04
C LYS A 267 16.54 -4.18 -14.09
N LYS A 268 16.14 -3.84 -12.86
CA LYS A 268 16.99 -3.15 -11.86
C LYS A 268 17.81 -4.12 -10.99
N GLY A 269 17.50 -5.42 -11.00
CA GLY A 269 18.09 -6.41 -10.11
C GLY A 269 17.72 -6.23 -8.64
N THR A 270 16.56 -5.60 -8.36
CA THR A 270 16.10 -5.26 -7.00
C THR A 270 15.06 -6.24 -6.44
N ARG A 271 14.70 -7.28 -7.17
CA ARG A 271 13.62 -8.24 -6.85
C ARG A 271 13.66 -8.75 -5.41
N LYS A 272 14.82 -9.25 -4.97
CA LYS A 272 14.97 -9.84 -3.63
C LYS A 272 14.61 -8.85 -2.51
N ALA A 273 15.06 -7.62 -2.61
CA ALA A 273 14.79 -6.58 -1.62
C ALA A 273 13.33 -6.07 -1.72
N ALA A 274 12.77 -5.94 -2.93
CA ALA A 274 11.40 -5.53 -3.16
C ALA A 274 10.39 -6.55 -2.59
N GLU A 275 10.59 -7.84 -2.87
CA GLU A 275 9.76 -8.91 -2.29
C GLU A 275 9.88 -8.99 -0.76
N ALA A 276 11.09 -8.82 -0.23
CA ALA A 276 11.31 -8.80 1.21
C ALA A 276 10.58 -7.61 1.86
N PHE A 277 10.60 -6.42 1.23
CA PHE A 277 9.85 -5.26 1.71
C PHE A 277 8.34 -5.51 1.67
N ALA A 278 7.82 -6.04 0.56
CA ALA A 278 6.40 -6.37 0.45
C ALA A 278 5.95 -7.38 1.53
N LYS A 279 6.76 -8.43 1.78
CA LYS A 279 6.51 -9.41 2.86
C LYS A 279 6.62 -8.78 4.25
N TYR A 280 7.52 -7.82 4.45
CA TYR A 280 7.70 -7.14 5.73
C TYR A 280 6.44 -6.43 6.21
N LEU A 281 5.59 -5.96 5.31
CA LEU A 281 4.33 -5.28 5.65
C LEU A 281 3.37 -6.17 6.46
N TYR A 282 3.54 -7.49 6.44
CA TYR A 282 2.73 -8.45 7.20
C TYR A 282 3.36 -8.84 8.54
N THR A 283 4.53 -8.30 8.88
CA THR A 283 5.15 -8.53 10.20
C THR A 283 4.35 -7.86 11.33
N PRO A 284 4.42 -8.39 12.56
CA PRO A 284 3.78 -7.73 13.71
C PRO A 284 4.17 -6.26 13.86
N THR A 285 5.44 -5.93 13.58
CA THR A 285 5.96 -4.56 13.64
C THR A 285 5.26 -3.64 12.63
N ALA A 286 5.19 -4.03 11.36
CA ALA A 286 4.54 -3.23 10.32
C ALA A 286 3.03 -3.11 10.57
N GLN A 287 2.37 -4.21 10.95
CA GLN A 287 0.94 -4.22 11.23
C GLN A 287 0.55 -3.35 12.45
N LYS A 288 1.40 -3.30 13.48
CA LYS A 288 1.25 -2.36 14.59
C LYS A 288 1.38 -0.91 14.12
N ILE A 289 2.36 -0.60 13.26
CA ILE A 289 2.53 0.74 12.70
C ILE A 289 1.32 1.13 11.84
N PHE A 290 0.79 0.21 11.02
CA PHE A 290 -0.45 0.44 10.28
C PHE A 290 -1.61 0.76 11.22
N ALA A 291 -1.83 -0.05 12.27
CA ALA A 291 -2.88 0.21 13.27
C ALA A 291 -2.73 1.58 13.94
N ASP A 292 -1.51 1.91 14.34
CA ASP A 292 -1.18 3.19 14.97
C ASP A 292 -1.26 4.38 13.99
N SER A 293 -1.27 4.12 12.70
CA SER A 293 -1.49 5.12 11.64
C SER A 293 -2.94 5.16 11.14
N GLY A 294 -3.87 4.48 11.84
CA GLY A 294 -5.29 4.50 11.54
C GLY A 294 -5.77 3.47 10.51
N PHE A 295 -4.92 2.53 10.10
CA PHE A 295 -5.31 1.43 9.21
C PHE A 295 -5.71 0.20 10.01
N ARG A 296 -6.73 -0.52 9.56
CA ARG A 296 -7.20 -1.77 10.14
C ARG A 296 -6.26 -2.92 9.74
N PRO A 297 -5.55 -3.56 10.69
CA PRO A 297 -4.60 -4.63 10.38
C PRO A 297 -5.27 -5.87 9.78
N VAL A 298 -4.49 -6.63 9.01
CA VAL A 298 -4.96 -7.86 8.35
C VAL A 298 -4.47 -9.14 9.03
N THR A 299 -3.34 -9.09 9.75
CA THR A 299 -2.77 -10.28 10.42
C THR A 299 -3.42 -10.53 11.79
N PRO A 300 -3.43 -11.78 12.30
CA PRO A 300 -3.97 -12.09 13.62
C PRO A 300 -3.34 -11.24 14.73
N ALA A 301 -2.01 -11.12 14.76
CA ALA A 301 -1.30 -10.29 15.74
C ALA A 301 -1.65 -8.81 15.65
N GLY A 302 -1.75 -8.28 14.42
CA GLY A 302 -2.18 -6.91 14.17
C GLY A 302 -3.61 -6.65 14.63
N LYS A 303 -4.53 -7.57 14.33
CA LYS A 303 -5.95 -7.49 14.76
C LYS A 303 -6.08 -7.52 16.29
N ALA A 304 -5.33 -8.40 16.95
CA ALA A 304 -5.29 -8.46 18.42
C ALA A 304 -4.81 -7.13 19.03
N TYR A 305 -3.74 -6.56 18.47
CA TYR A 305 -3.21 -5.25 18.89
C TYR A 305 -4.23 -4.11 18.67
N ALA A 306 -5.01 -4.20 17.62
CA ALA A 306 -5.96 -3.16 17.22
C ALA A 306 -7.34 -3.30 17.87
N LYS A 307 -7.56 -4.31 18.73
CA LYS A 307 -8.85 -4.53 19.40
C LYS A 307 -9.31 -3.28 20.14
N GLY A 308 -10.52 -2.83 19.86
CA GLY A 308 -11.12 -1.62 20.45
C GLY A 308 -10.63 -0.27 19.91
N LYS A 309 -9.69 -0.26 18.95
CA LYS A 309 -9.17 1.00 18.38
C LYS A 309 -10.02 1.58 17.25
N PHE A 310 -10.93 0.80 16.68
CA PHE A 310 -11.72 1.18 15.52
C PHE A 310 -13.23 1.04 15.79
N PRO A 311 -14.05 1.96 15.28
CA PRO A 311 -15.51 1.83 15.32
C PRO A 311 -15.99 0.52 14.69
N SER A 312 -17.04 -0.06 15.23
CA SER A 312 -17.71 -1.23 14.66
C SER A 312 -18.69 -0.81 13.58
N ALA A 313 -18.78 -1.59 12.50
CA ALA A 313 -19.81 -1.48 11.48
C ALA A 313 -20.04 -2.85 10.83
N THR A 314 -21.18 -3.04 10.19
CA THR A 314 -21.41 -4.16 9.27
C THR A 314 -20.73 -3.84 7.97
N PHE A 315 -19.75 -4.67 7.58
CA PHE A 315 -18.97 -4.45 6.37
C PHE A 315 -19.38 -5.37 5.24
N PHE A 316 -19.46 -4.80 4.05
CA PHE A 316 -19.45 -5.52 2.79
C PHE A 316 -18.11 -5.32 2.07
N ARG A 317 -17.84 -6.14 1.06
CA ARG A 317 -16.60 -6.11 0.28
C ARG A 317 -16.88 -5.87 -1.19
N VAL A 318 -15.84 -5.50 -1.93
CA VAL A 318 -15.94 -5.37 -3.40
C VAL A 318 -16.36 -6.67 -4.08
N GLY A 319 -16.01 -7.82 -3.49
CA GLY A 319 -16.45 -9.15 -3.94
C GLY A 319 -17.96 -9.31 -4.00
N ASP A 320 -18.70 -8.64 -3.12
CA ASP A 320 -20.18 -8.67 -3.09
C ASP A 320 -20.81 -8.01 -4.35
N PHE A 321 -20.00 -7.28 -5.11
CA PHE A 321 -20.36 -6.65 -6.40
C PHE A 321 -19.63 -7.27 -7.60
N GLY A 322 -19.12 -8.48 -7.44
CA GLY A 322 -18.40 -9.23 -8.50
C GLY A 322 -16.93 -8.86 -8.67
N GLY A 323 -16.32 -8.20 -7.66
CA GLY A 323 -14.92 -7.82 -7.67
C GLY A 323 -14.61 -6.57 -8.50
N TRP A 324 -13.35 -6.14 -8.46
CA TRP A 324 -12.95 -4.88 -9.09
C TRP A 324 -13.12 -4.85 -10.61
N ALA A 325 -12.93 -5.96 -11.31
CA ALA A 325 -13.14 -6.00 -12.76
C ALA A 325 -14.58 -5.64 -13.14
N SER A 326 -15.56 -6.22 -12.43
CA SER A 326 -16.99 -5.92 -12.61
C SER A 326 -17.35 -4.50 -12.17
N VAL A 327 -16.80 -4.06 -11.04
CA VAL A 327 -17.02 -2.73 -10.46
C VAL A 327 -16.44 -1.64 -11.36
N ASP A 328 -15.21 -1.80 -11.85
CA ASP A 328 -14.58 -0.81 -12.72
C ASP A 328 -15.34 -0.68 -14.05
N LYS A 329 -15.71 -1.80 -14.66
CA LYS A 329 -16.53 -1.82 -15.88
C LYS A 329 -17.90 -1.15 -15.67
N LYS A 330 -18.61 -1.49 -14.60
CA LYS A 330 -19.97 -0.98 -14.33
C LYS A 330 -19.98 0.49 -13.94
N PHE A 331 -19.02 0.92 -13.10
CA PHE A 331 -19.11 2.23 -12.45
C PHE A 331 -18.12 3.26 -12.98
N PHE A 332 -16.90 2.89 -13.37
CA PHE A 332 -15.80 3.85 -13.58
C PHE A 332 -15.16 3.82 -14.96
N GLY A 333 -15.53 2.86 -15.82
CA GLY A 333 -15.13 2.83 -17.22
C GLY A 333 -15.58 4.09 -17.97
N LYS A 334 -15.06 4.29 -19.19
CA LYS A 334 -15.47 5.41 -20.06
C LYS A 334 -16.97 5.30 -20.38
N GLY A 335 -17.74 6.36 -20.09
CA GLY A 335 -19.20 6.39 -20.28
C GLY A 335 -20.00 5.51 -19.29
N ALA A 336 -19.35 4.92 -18.29
CA ALA A 336 -19.99 4.11 -17.27
C ALA A 336 -20.82 4.95 -16.29
N LEU A 337 -21.37 4.30 -15.28
CA LEU A 337 -22.36 4.89 -14.37
C LEU A 337 -21.88 6.19 -13.71
N TRP A 338 -20.62 6.27 -13.31
CA TRP A 338 -20.04 7.50 -12.75
C TRP A 338 -20.18 8.68 -13.71
N ASP A 339 -19.80 8.50 -14.98
CA ASP A 339 -19.86 9.56 -15.99
C ASP A 339 -21.29 10.04 -16.22
N GLN A 340 -22.27 9.10 -16.21
CA GLN A 340 -23.70 9.39 -16.35
C GLN A 340 -24.27 10.14 -15.12
N ILE A 341 -23.88 9.74 -13.91
CA ILE A 341 -24.28 10.41 -12.66
C ILE A 341 -23.70 11.81 -12.62
N PHE A 342 -22.39 11.93 -12.91
CA PHE A 342 -21.69 13.21 -12.87
C PHE A 342 -22.29 14.23 -13.86
N ALA A 343 -22.61 13.79 -15.10
CA ALA A 343 -23.25 14.64 -16.09
C ALA A 343 -24.66 15.13 -15.67
N LYS A 344 -25.37 14.38 -14.82
CA LYS A 344 -26.68 14.79 -14.29
C LYS A 344 -26.58 15.66 -13.02
N ALA A 345 -25.45 15.56 -12.32
CA ALA A 345 -25.21 16.32 -11.09
C ALA A 345 -24.65 17.73 -11.36
N ARG A 346 -24.13 17.98 -12.55
CA ARG A 346 -23.62 19.27 -13.03
C ARG A 346 -24.55 19.90 -14.03
#